data_4d6726dec6011f8980b978b5253a44db
#
_entry.id   4d6726dec6011f8980b978b5253a44db
#
_cell.length_a   1.000
_cell.length_b   1.000
_cell.length_c   1.000
_cell.angle_alpha   90.00
_cell.angle_beta   90.00
_cell.angle_gamma   90.00
#
_symmetry.space_group_name_H-M   'P 1'
#
loop_
_entity.id
_entity.type
_entity.pdbx_description
1 polymer ?
#
loop_
_entity_poly.entity_id
_entity_poly.type
_entity_poly.pdbx_seq_one_letter_code
_entity_poly.pdbx_strand_id
1 'polypeptide(L)'
;GSGRLTIPRSKTDQEGEGAIVWLSAETMDRLSAWLTASAIADGPVFRRINILTHNGAEEGETILRHHIGAHGLTRQGVVVILRRRAAAAIADGHAEPGEGAVAALSAHSFRVGLTQDLFAAGEDGAGIALALRWSSPTTALGYARELAAGSNAAARVIGRMRRGEAKA
;
A
#
# COMPACT_ATOMS: atom_id res chain seq x y z
N GLY A 1 -0.83 -18.21 -8.37
CA GLY A 1 -2.05 -18.22 -7.54
C GLY A 1 -1.93 -17.30 -6.33
N SER A 2 -3.05 -17.04 -5.61
CA SER A 2 -3.06 -16.23 -4.39
C SER A 2 -2.29 -16.91 -3.25
N GLY A 3 -1.86 -16.13 -2.25
CA GLY A 3 -1.13 -16.61 -1.09
C GLY A 3 -1.66 -16.08 0.23
N ARG A 4 -1.08 -16.58 1.31
CA ARG A 4 -1.35 -16.12 2.68
C ARG A 4 -0.05 -15.76 3.37
N LEU A 5 -0.02 -14.57 3.99
CA LEU A 5 1.09 -14.12 4.82
C LEU A 5 0.69 -14.29 6.28
N THR A 6 1.43 -15.10 7.03
CA THR A 6 1.27 -15.23 8.47
C THR A 6 2.10 -14.18 9.18
N ILE A 7 1.46 -13.41 10.05
CA ILE A 7 2.11 -12.44 10.93
C ILE A 7 2.02 -13.01 12.35
N PRO A 8 3.08 -13.64 12.86
CA PRO A 8 3.00 -14.39 14.12
C PRO A 8 2.77 -13.49 15.34
N ARG A 9 3.18 -12.23 15.27
CA ARG A 9 2.99 -11.26 16.35
C ARG A 9 3.03 -9.83 15.80
N SER A 10 2.23 -8.95 16.36
CA SER A 10 2.26 -7.51 16.04
C SER A 10 2.29 -6.64 17.29
N LYS A 11 2.58 -5.35 17.13
CA LYS A 11 2.63 -4.39 18.26
C LYS A 11 1.29 -4.30 19.02
N THR A 12 0.17 -4.53 18.34
CA THR A 12 -1.18 -4.45 18.91
C THR A 12 -1.73 -5.81 19.34
N ASP A 13 -1.00 -6.88 19.07
CA ASP A 13 -1.34 -8.25 19.41
C ASP A 13 -0.49 -8.68 20.63
N GLN A 14 -0.98 -8.32 21.81
CA GLN A 14 -0.25 -8.59 23.06
C GLN A 14 -0.33 -10.07 23.47
N GLU A 15 -1.40 -10.75 23.07
CA GLU A 15 -1.64 -12.16 23.37
C GLU A 15 -0.91 -13.12 22.40
N GLY A 16 -0.44 -12.58 21.27
CA GLY A 16 0.33 -13.37 20.29
C GLY A 16 -0.53 -14.31 19.45
N GLU A 17 -1.82 -14.00 19.27
CA GLU A 17 -2.72 -14.79 18.41
C GLU A 17 -2.31 -14.78 16.94
N GLY A 18 -1.53 -13.77 16.56
CA GLY A 18 -1.07 -13.60 15.20
C GLY A 18 -2.17 -13.13 14.24
N ALA A 19 -1.85 -13.10 12.97
CA ALA A 19 -2.82 -12.78 11.94
C ALA A 19 -2.42 -13.41 10.60
N ILE A 20 -3.43 -13.68 9.78
CA ILE A 20 -3.24 -14.11 8.40
C ILE A 20 -3.73 -12.98 7.50
N VAL A 21 -2.90 -12.61 6.53
CA VAL A 21 -3.24 -11.63 5.49
C VAL A 21 -3.25 -12.34 4.15
N TRP A 22 -4.29 -12.13 3.37
CA TRP A 22 -4.40 -12.63 2.02
C TRP A 22 -3.54 -11.80 1.06
N LEU A 23 -2.89 -12.47 0.13
CA LEU A 23 -2.11 -11.87 -0.95
C LEU A 23 -2.71 -12.27 -2.30
N SER A 24 -2.97 -11.29 -3.16
CA SER A 24 -3.45 -11.56 -4.52
C SER A 24 -2.43 -12.34 -5.35
N ALA A 25 -2.89 -12.99 -6.41
CA ALA A 25 -2.01 -13.70 -7.34
C ALA A 25 -0.92 -12.76 -7.89
N GLU A 26 -1.30 -11.56 -8.29
CA GLU A 26 -0.35 -10.53 -8.77
C GLU A 26 0.70 -10.17 -7.73
N THR A 27 0.30 -9.99 -6.46
CA THR A 27 1.23 -9.73 -5.36
C THR A 27 2.21 -10.89 -5.17
N MET A 28 1.72 -12.13 -5.25
CA MET A 28 2.55 -13.32 -5.14
C MET A 28 3.55 -13.44 -6.30
N ASP A 29 3.13 -13.14 -7.51
CA ASP A 29 4.01 -13.17 -8.70
C ASP A 29 5.12 -12.12 -8.58
N ARG A 30 4.78 -10.89 -8.18
CA ARG A 30 5.76 -9.82 -7.92
C ARG A 30 6.73 -10.16 -6.79
N LEU A 31 6.21 -10.76 -5.70
CA LEU A 31 7.03 -11.20 -4.58
C LEU A 31 8.00 -12.31 -5.01
N SER A 32 7.52 -13.30 -5.75
CA SER A 32 8.35 -14.39 -6.26
C SER A 32 9.44 -13.88 -7.21
N ALA A 33 9.11 -12.98 -8.12
CA ALA A 33 10.08 -12.35 -9.02
C ALA A 33 11.15 -11.59 -8.23
N TRP A 34 10.75 -10.84 -7.20
CA TRP A 34 11.68 -10.14 -6.33
C TRP A 34 12.61 -11.10 -5.56
N LEU A 35 12.06 -12.14 -4.93
CA LEU A 35 12.84 -13.11 -4.17
C LEU A 35 13.85 -13.85 -5.08
N THR A 36 13.45 -14.20 -6.30
CA THR A 36 14.34 -14.80 -7.29
C THR A 36 15.45 -13.84 -7.68
N ALA A 37 15.12 -12.61 -8.06
CA ALA A 37 16.10 -11.61 -8.49
C ALA A 37 17.05 -11.18 -7.37
N SER A 38 16.58 -11.16 -6.12
CA SER A 38 17.35 -10.75 -4.96
C SER A 38 18.14 -11.87 -4.30
N ALA A 39 17.84 -13.12 -4.61
CA ALA A 39 18.37 -14.32 -3.95
C ALA A 39 18.22 -14.29 -2.40
N ILE A 40 17.16 -13.63 -1.89
CA ILE A 40 16.87 -13.56 -0.46
C ILE A 40 16.21 -14.87 -0.05
N ALA A 41 16.90 -15.65 0.79
CA ALA A 41 16.37 -16.89 1.36
C ALA A 41 15.73 -16.67 2.74
N ASP A 42 16.23 -15.70 3.52
CA ASP A 42 15.78 -15.44 4.88
C ASP A 42 15.89 -13.96 5.26
N GLY A 43 15.33 -13.59 6.40
CA GLY A 43 15.40 -12.25 6.97
C GLY A 43 14.48 -11.24 6.25
N PRO A 44 14.79 -9.93 6.31
CA PRO A 44 13.94 -8.89 5.75
C PRO A 44 13.80 -9.03 4.23
N VAL A 45 12.56 -9.05 3.74
CA VAL A 45 12.24 -9.15 2.31
C VAL A 45 12.59 -7.85 1.57
N PHE A 46 12.28 -6.71 2.16
CA PHE A 46 12.55 -5.42 1.53
C PHE A 46 13.85 -4.83 2.06
N ARG A 47 14.87 -4.78 1.22
CA ARG A 47 16.22 -4.32 1.54
C ARG A 47 16.62 -3.16 0.64
N ARG A 48 17.62 -2.40 1.07
CA ARG A 48 18.17 -1.34 0.25
C ARG A 48 18.91 -1.93 -0.95
N ILE A 49 18.66 -1.38 -2.13
CA ILE A 49 19.44 -1.65 -3.34
C ILE A 49 20.42 -0.49 -3.52
N ASN A 50 21.69 -0.79 -3.55
CA ASN A 50 22.76 0.14 -3.90
C ASN A 50 23.13 -0.09 -5.36
N ILE A 51 23.24 0.99 -6.11
CA ILE A 51 23.71 0.97 -7.48
C ILE A 51 25.20 1.32 -7.43
N LEU A 52 26.02 0.38 -7.84
CA LEU A 52 27.46 0.56 -7.94
C LEU A 52 27.81 0.77 -9.41
N THR A 53 28.55 1.83 -9.68
CA THR A 53 29.07 2.11 -11.00
C THR A 53 30.51 1.61 -11.10
N HIS A 54 30.83 0.86 -12.14
CA HIS A 54 32.16 0.43 -12.46
C HIS A 54 32.50 0.91 -13.88
N ASN A 55 33.76 1.24 -14.12
CA ASN A 55 34.23 1.48 -15.46
C ASN A 55 34.22 0.14 -16.21
N GLY A 56 33.67 0.15 -17.42
CA GLY A 56 33.72 -1.00 -18.32
C GLY A 56 35.10 -1.24 -18.92
N ALA A 57 35.21 -2.23 -19.79
CA ALA A 57 36.43 -2.56 -20.48
C ALA A 57 36.77 -1.54 -21.60
N GLU A 58 35.76 -0.86 -22.13
CA GLU A 58 35.92 0.17 -23.17
C GLU A 58 35.91 1.58 -22.54
N GLU A 59 36.61 2.51 -23.19
CA GLU A 59 36.69 3.91 -22.74
C GLU A 59 35.30 4.56 -22.80
N GLY A 60 34.84 5.07 -21.65
CA GLY A 60 33.48 5.66 -21.48
C GLY A 60 32.37 4.68 -21.17
N GLU A 61 32.62 3.37 -21.13
CA GLU A 61 31.63 2.39 -20.71
C GLU A 61 31.42 2.44 -19.19
N THR A 62 30.16 2.53 -18.78
CA THR A 62 29.76 2.47 -17.36
C THR A 62 28.89 1.25 -17.12
N ILE A 63 29.37 0.34 -16.30
CA ILE A 63 28.61 -0.85 -15.88
C ILE A 63 27.92 -0.56 -14.58
N LEU A 64 26.58 -0.73 -14.56
CA LEU A 64 25.76 -0.63 -13.35
C LEU A 64 25.60 -2.00 -12.71
N ARG A 65 26.01 -2.14 -11.45
CA ARG A 65 25.76 -3.33 -10.65
C ARG A 65 24.83 -3.01 -9.50
N HIS A 66 23.84 -3.86 -9.28
CA HIS A 66 22.91 -3.76 -8.17
C HIS A 66 23.42 -4.62 -7.02
N HIS A 67 23.62 -4.01 -5.87
CA HIS A 67 23.97 -4.72 -4.62
C HIS A 67 22.84 -4.61 -3.63
N ILE A 68 22.33 -5.76 -3.18
CA ILE A 68 21.24 -5.84 -2.22
C ILE A 68 21.83 -5.90 -0.81
N GLY A 69 21.47 -4.93 0.02
CA GLY A 69 21.95 -4.84 1.40
C GLY A 69 21.43 -5.98 2.29
N ALA A 70 22.10 -6.22 3.40
CA ALA A 70 21.69 -7.24 4.36
C ALA A 70 20.51 -6.81 5.25
N HIS A 71 20.35 -5.51 5.47
CA HIS A 71 19.37 -4.98 6.43
C HIS A 71 18.08 -4.56 5.74
N GLY A 72 16.96 -4.72 6.47
CA GLY A 72 15.64 -4.28 6.02
C GLY A 72 15.56 -2.77 5.86
N LEU A 73 14.61 -2.33 5.03
CA LEU A 73 14.29 -0.91 4.89
C LEU A 73 13.78 -0.35 6.22
N THR A 74 14.27 0.81 6.61
CA THR A 74 13.71 1.57 7.72
C THR A 74 12.40 2.23 7.29
N ARG A 75 11.56 2.61 8.28
CA ARG A 75 10.35 3.41 8.02
C ARG A 75 10.66 4.67 7.19
N GLN A 76 11.75 5.36 7.53
CA GLN A 76 12.17 6.55 6.79
C GLN A 76 12.60 6.21 5.35
N GLY A 77 13.29 5.09 5.15
CA GLY A 77 13.64 4.59 3.82
C GLY A 77 12.42 4.36 2.93
N VAL A 78 11.36 3.75 3.48
CA VAL A 78 10.09 3.56 2.78
C VAL A 78 9.46 4.90 2.39
N VAL A 79 9.44 5.89 3.30
CA VAL A 79 8.90 7.23 3.02
C VAL A 79 9.67 7.92 1.88
N VAL A 80 11.00 7.82 1.88
CA VAL A 80 11.83 8.41 0.81
C VAL A 80 11.52 7.77 -0.54
N ILE A 81 11.40 6.44 -0.59
CA ILE A 81 11.05 5.73 -1.82
C ILE A 81 9.66 6.16 -2.30
N LEU A 82 8.67 6.20 -1.41
CA LEU A 82 7.31 6.61 -1.72
C LEU A 82 7.27 8.01 -2.33
N ARG A 83 7.92 8.99 -1.69
CA ARG A 83 7.97 10.37 -2.18
C ARG A 83 8.66 10.50 -3.53
N ARG A 84 9.76 9.77 -3.74
CA ARG A 84 10.44 9.75 -5.06
C ARG A 84 9.57 9.18 -6.15
N ARG A 85 8.86 8.08 -5.89
CA ARG A 85 7.94 7.47 -6.86
C ARG A 85 6.75 8.35 -7.17
N ALA A 86 6.16 8.98 -6.15
CA ALA A 86 5.09 9.94 -6.36
C ALA A 86 5.55 11.15 -7.20
N ALA A 87 6.73 11.71 -6.90
CA ALA A 87 7.29 12.81 -7.69
C ALA A 87 7.55 12.41 -9.15
N ALA A 88 8.05 11.19 -9.39
CA ALA A 88 8.24 10.68 -10.75
C ALA A 88 6.90 10.52 -11.48
N ALA A 89 5.89 9.91 -10.84
CA ALA A 89 4.57 9.74 -11.45
C ALA A 89 3.90 11.08 -11.82
N ILE A 90 4.15 12.14 -11.05
CA ILE A 90 3.70 13.49 -11.36
C ILE A 90 4.45 14.04 -12.57
N ALA A 91 5.78 13.92 -12.59
CA ALA A 91 6.59 14.39 -13.70
C ALA A 91 6.23 13.71 -15.03
N ASP A 92 5.82 12.43 -14.96
CA ASP A 92 5.38 11.62 -16.10
C ASP A 92 3.89 11.85 -16.46
N GLY A 93 3.20 12.77 -15.78
CA GLY A 93 1.79 13.13 -16.07
C GLY A 93 0.76 12.09 -15.59
N HIS A 94 1.16 11.15 -14.72
CA HIS A 94 0.25 10.12 -14.21
C HIS A 94 -0.58 10.56 -12.99
N ALA A 95 -0.29 11.71 -12.41
CA ALA A 95 -1.02 12.27 -11.29
C ALA A 95 -0.92 13.80 -11.25
N GLU A 96 -1.98 14.44 -10.80
CA GLU A 96 -2.06 15.90 -10.57
C GLU A 96 -2.30 16.12 -9.06
N PRO A 97 -1.26 16.21 -8.25
CA PRO A 97 -1.41 16.39 -6.82
C PRO A 97 -1.68 17.85 -6.48
N GLY A 98 -2.39 18.06 -5.39
CA GLY A 98 -2.43 19.35 -4.73
C GLY A 98 -1.05 19.78 -4.21
N GLU A 99 -0.91 21.07 -3.96
CA GLU A 99 0.32 21.65 -3.39
C GLU A 99 0.72 20.93 -2.08
N GLY A 100 2.00 20.59 -1.95
CA GLY A 100 2.53 19.91 -0.77
C GLY A 100 2.18 18.42 -0.61
N ALA A 101 1.36 17.83 -1.51
CA ALA A 101 0.89 16.45 -1.39
C ALA A 101 2.04 15.44 -1.27
N VAL A 102 3.11 15.57 -2.08
CA VAL A 102 4.27 14.68 -2.01
C VAL A 102 4.98 14.77 -0.66
N ALA A 103 5.14 15.98 -0.12
CA ALA A 103 5.79 16.20 1.18
C ALA A 103 4.96 15.62 2.34
N ALA A 104 3.64 15.61 2.21
CA ALA A 104 2.71 15.04 3.19
C ALA A 104 2.71 13.49 3.21
N LEU A 105 3.20 12.82 2.16
CA LEU A 105 3.23 11.36 2.11
C LEU A 105 4.06 10.76 3.25
N SER A 106 3.50 9.73 3.85
CA SER A 106 4.07 8.95 4.95
C SER A 106 3.94 7.46 4.69
N ALA A 107 4.57 6.61 5.50
CA ALA A 107 4.39 5.16 5.42
C ALA A 107 2.94 4.71 5.68
N HIS A 108 2.11 5.56 6.29
CA HIS A 108 0.69 5.30 6.56
C HIS A 108 -0.24 5.70 5.41
N SER A 109 0.24 6.52 4.47
CA SER A 109 -0.59 7.07 3.39
C SER A 109 -1.25 6.01 2.51
N PHE A 110 -0.57 4.89 2.23
CA PHE A 110 -1.18 3.79 1.48
C PHE A 110 -2.37 3.18 2.20
N ARG A 111 -2.30 3.04 3.53
CA ARG A 111 -3.40 2.49 4.31
C ARG A 111 -4.60 3.46 4.33
N VAL A 112 -4.33 4.76 4.44
CA VAL A 112 -5.38 5.80 4.37
C VAL A 112 -6.02 5.81 2.98
N GLY A 113 -5.21 5.84 1.91
CA GLY A 113 -5.70 5.81 0.54
C GLY A 113 -6.57 4.57 0.26
N LEU A 114 -6.06 3.38 0.57
CA LEU A 114 -6.85 2.15 0.38
C LEU A 114 -8.15 2.14 1.20
N THR A 115 -8.14 2.70 2.42
CA THR A 115 -9.37 2.86 3.20
C THR A 115 -10.39 3.72 2.46
N GLN A 116 -9.94 4.83 1.88
CA GLN A 116 -10.80 5.75 1.10
C GLN A 116 -11.31 5.09 -0.17
N ASP A 117 -10.46 4.38 -0.90
CA ASP A 117 -10.83 3.66 -2.13
C ASP A 117 -11.89 2.57 -1.86
N LEU A 118 -11.73 1.80 -0.78
CA LEU A 118 -12.71 0.79 -0.38
C LEU A 118 -14.06 1.41 -0.02
N PHE A 119 -14.08 2.54 0.72
CA PHE A 119 -15.32 3.27 0.96
C PHE A 119 -15.95 3.80 -0.32
N ALA A 120 -15.14 4.34 -1.26
CA ALA A 120 -15.63 4.81 -2.55
C ALA A 120 -16.22 3.66 -3.39
N ALA A 121 -15.69 2.45 -3.24
CA ALA A 121 -16.22 1.23 -3.86
C ALA A 121 -17.51 0.71 -3.18
N GLY A 122 -17.92 1.29 -2.04
CA GLY A 122 -19.16 0.93 -1.35
C GLY A 122 -19.00 -0.09 -0.24
N GLU A 123 -17.76 -0.45 0.13
CA GLU A 123 -17.49 -1.36 1.24
C GLU A 123 -17.87 -0.72 2.58
N ASP A 124 -18.32 -1.54 3.52
CA ASP A 124 -18.68 -1.05 4.86
C ASP A 124 -17.46 -0.93 5.78
N GLY A 125 -17.62 -0.14 6.85
CA GLY A 125 -16.55 0.11 7.81
C GLY A 125 -16.08 -1.14 8.56
N ALA A 126 -16.90 -2.15 8.72
CA ALA A 126 -16.54 -3.41 9.40
C ALA A 126 -15.68 -4.28 8.47
N GLY A 127 -16.09 -4.43 7.21
CA GLY A 127 -15.33 -5.13 6.17
C GLY A 127 -13.95 -4.49 5.96
N ILE A 128 -13.90 -3.17 5.89
CA ILE A 128 -12.64 -2.42 5.76
C ILE A 128 -11.75 -2.60 6.98
N ALA A 129 -12.31 -2.53 8.20
CA ALA A 129 -11.54 -2.73 9.42
C ALA A 129 -10.93 -4.13 9.48
N LEU A 130 -11.68 -5.16 9.08
CA LEU A 130 -11.18 -6.52 8.98
C LEU A 130 -10.06 -6.66 7.94
N ALA A 131 -10.28 -6.17 6.71
CA ALA A 131 -9.33 -6.26 5.61
C ALA A 131 -8.01 -5.54 5.92
N LEU A 132 -8.08 -4.37 6.52
CA LEU A 132 -6.92 -3.52 6.82
C LEU A 132 -6.42 -3.69 8.27
N ARG A 133 -7.00 -4.60 9.04
CA ARG A 133 -6.62 -4.85 10.44
C ARG A 133 -6.67 -3.58 11.29
N TRP A 134 -7.73 -2.81 11.14
CA TRP A 134 -8.04 -1.74 12.08
C TRP A 134 -8.62 -2.33 13.37
N SER A 135 -8.26 -1.79 14.51
CA SER A 135 -8.80 -2.24 15.80
C SER A 135 -10.31 -1.99 15.96
N SER A 136 -10.86 -1.10 15.15
CA SER A 136 -12.27 -0.73 15.19
C SER A 136 -12.75 -0.19 13.84
N PRO A 137 -14.02 -0.49 13.44
CA PRO A 137 -14.67 0.15 12.30
C PRO A 137 -14.71 1.68 12.41
N THR A 138 -14.80 2.23 13.63
CA THR A 138 -14.79 3.67 13.88
C THR A 138 -13.49 4.33 13.43
N THR A 139 -12.37 3.62 13.56
CA THR A 139 -11.07 4.12 13.07
C THR A 139 -11.07 4.24 11.56
N ALA A 140 -11.59 3.23 10.85
CA ALA A 140 -11.72 3.26 9.39
C ALA A 140 -12.63 4.41 8.93
N LEU A 141 -13.79 4.58 9.58
CA LEU A 141 -14.74 5.66 9.31
C LEU A 141 -14.13 7.05 9.50
N GLY A 142 -13.20 7.21 10.46
CA GLY A 142 -12.50 8.47 10.71
C GLY A 142 -11.73 8.98 9.46
N TYR A 143 -11.18 8.07 8.64
CA TYR A 143 -10.46 8.41 7.41
C TYR A 143 -11.36 8.64 6.19
N ALA A 144 -12.63 8.29 6.29
CA ALA A 144 -13.59 8.40 5.19
C ALA A 144 -14.66 9.48 5.42
N ARG A 145 -14.52 10.32 6.44
CA ARG A 145 -15.55 11.30 6.82
C ARG A 145 -16.05 12.15 5.66
N GLU A 146 -15.15 12.64 4.82
CA GLU A 146 -15.51 13.50 3.70
C GLU A 146 -16.23 12.71 2.59
N LEU A 147 -15.79 11.48 2.31
CA LEU A 147 -16.46 10.57 1.37
C LEU A 147 -17.82 10.11 1.91
N ALA A 148 -17.90 9.83 3.21
CA ALA A 148 -19.13 9.40 3.88
C ALA A 148 -20.23 10.50 3.88
N ALA A 149 -19.86 11.77 3.85
CA ALA A 149 -20.83 12.87 3.82
C ALA A 149 -21.69 12.85 2.54
N GLY A 150 -21.08 12.54 1.37
CA GLY A 150 -21.76 12.46 0.09
C GLY A 150 -22.46 11.11 -0.20
N SER A 151 -22.07 10.04 0.47
CA SER A 151 -22.52 8.66 0.20
C SER A 151 -23.12 7.94 1.41
N ASN A 152 -23.63 8.69 2.38
CA ASN A 152 -24.24 8.12 3.58
C ASN A 152 -25.51 7.30 3.27
N ALA A 153 -25.95 6.48 4.25
CA ALA A 153 -27.09 5.59 4.08
C ALA A 153 -28.39 6.34 3.67
N ALA A 154 -28.60 7.54 4.18
CA ALA A 154 -29.77 8.35 3.84
C ALA A 154 -29.70 8.80 2.36
N ALA A 155 -28.53 9.29 1.89
CA ALA A 155 -28.34 9.66 0.49
C ALA A 155 -28.58 8.49 -0.47
N ARG A 156 -28.09 7.28 -0.11
CA ARG A 156 -28.31 6.06 -0.89
C ARG A 156 -29.78 5.65 -0.96
N VAL A 157 -30.50 5.70 0.17
CA VAL A 157 -31.92 5.35 0.22
C VAL A 157 -32.75 6.34 -0.56
N ILE A 158 -32.55 7.66 -0.34
CA ILE A 158 -33.25 8.71 -1.07
C ILE A 158 -32.96 8.62 -2.57
N GLY A 159 -31.71 8.36 -2.96
CA GLY A 159 -31.34 8.18 -4.34
C GLY A 159 -32.04 7.00 -5.02
N ARG A 160 -32.18 5.85 -4.33
CA ARG A 160 -32.96 4.70 -4.82
C ARG A 160 -34.46 5.01 -4.94
N MET A 161 -35.03 5.65 -3.93
CA MET A 161 -36.44 6.05 -3.97
C MET A 161 -36.74 6.97 -5.15
N ARG A 162 -35.86 7.95 -5.43
CA ARG A 162 -36.02 8.86 -6.56
C ARG A 162 -35.89 8.20 -7.93
N ARG A 163 -35.10 7.13 -8.04
CA ARG A 163 -34.95 6.34 -9.28
C ARG A 163 -36.04 5.28 -9.47
N GLY A 164 -37.00 5.16 -8.55
CA GLY A 164 -38.04 4.15 -8.60
C GLY A 164 -37.55 2.71 -8.33
N GLU A 165 -36.33 2.53 -7.81
CA GLU A 165 -35.72 1.23 -7.51
C GLU A 165 -36.09 0.72 -6.10
N ALA A 166 -37.07 1.32 -5.48
CA ALA A 166 -37.56 0.92 -4.15
C ALA A 166 -38.50 -0.28 -4.28
N LYS A 167 -37.98 -1.45 -3.99
CA LYS A 167 -38.61 -2.76 -3.78
C LYS A 167 -38.88 -3.62 -5.01
N ALA A 168 -38.07 -4.57 -5.24
CA ALA A 168 -38.52 -5.95 -5.32
C ALA A 168 -38.11 -6.66 -4.02
#